data_a78760fe880405a4a52d569b940e0541
#
_entry.id   a78760fe880405a4a52d569b940e0541
#
_cell.length_a   1.000
_cell.length_b   1.000
_cell.length_c   1.000
_cell.angle_alpha   90.00
_cell.angle_beta   90.00
_cell.angle_gamma   90.00
#
_symmetry.space_group_name_H-M   'P 1'
#
loop_
_entity.id
_entity.type
_entity.pdbx_description
1 polymer ?
#
loop_
_entity_poly.entity_id
_entity_poly.type
_entity_poly.pdbx_seq_one_letter_code
_entity_poly.pdbx_strand_id
1 'polypeptide(L)'
;MLDLAGVSDADVEAALADGRAMDRWRAMIREQGGDPDGPLPRAAHTHQVLAEAGGTVVGMDALSVGVASWRLGAGRAVKEDPVQAGAGVEIHAKPGETVAAGQPLLTLHTDDEWRIERALESLSGAIEIADGVSPEPRSVVLETVS
;
A
#
# COMPACT_ATOMS: atom_id res chain seq x y z
N MET A 1 20.19 1.76 -11.02
CA MET A 1 19.45 1.60 -12.31
C MET A 1 19.81 2.71 -13.30
N LEU A 2 19.77 3.99 -12.93
CA LEU A 2 20.13 5.09 -13.84
C LEU A 2 21.61 5.01 -14.26
N ASP A 3 22.52 4.72 -13.33
CA ASP A 3 23.94 4.51 -13.64
C ASP A 3 24.17 3.38 -14.66
N LEU A 4 23.44 2.26 -14.51
CA LEU A 4 23.46 1.16 -15.48
C LEU A 4 22.90 1.54 -16.86
N ALA A 5 22.03 2.54 -16.92
CA ALA A 5 21.46 3.10 -18.14
C ALA A 5 22.35 4.22 -18.74
N GLY A 6 23.50 4.53 -18.12
CA GLY A 6 24.39 5.61 -18.54
C GLY A 6 23.85 7.02 -18.30
N VAL A 7 22.91 7.16 -17.34
CA VAL A 7 22.27 8.43 -16.96
C VAL A 7 22.72 8.78 -15.55
N SER A 8 23.98 9.16 -15.41
CA SER A 8 24.61 9.45 -14.11
C SER A 8 24.31 10.84 -13.55
N ASP A 9 23.87 11.77 -14.40
CA ASP A 9 23.60 13.18 -14.07
C ASP A 9 22.12 13.51 -13.82
N ALA A 10 21.24 12.49 -13.83
CA ALA A 10 19.84 12.69 -13.57
C ALA A 10 19.59 12.93 -12.07
N ASP A 11 19.13 14.12 -11.75
CA ASP A 11 18.62 14.45 -10.43
C ASP A 11 17.18 13.93 -10.27
N VAL A 12 17.08 12.71 -9.69
CA VAL A 12 15.81 12.02 -9.50
C VAL A 12 14.96 12.71 -8.45
N GLU A 13 15.58 13.22 -7.39
CA GLU A 13 14.91 13.90 -6.31
C GLU A 13 14.29 15.22 -6.80
N ALA A 14 15.04 16.02 -7.54
CA ALA A 14 14.52 17.21 -8.19
C ALA A 14 13.39 16.89 -9.16
N ALA A 15 13.52 15.82 -9.97
CA ALA A 15 12.47 15.43 -10.93
C ALA A 15 11.14 15.04 -10.27
N LEU A 16 11.18 14.50 -9.05
CA LEU A 16 9.98 14.23 -8.25
C LEU A 16 9.43 15.52 -7.65
N ALA A 17 10.29 16.38 -7.11
CA ALA A 17 9.91 17.60 -6.41
C ALA A 17 9.34 18.69 -7.35
N ASP A 18 9.89 18.84 -8.56
CA ASP A 18 9.49 19.88 -9.52
C ASP A 18 8.36 19.47 -10.47
N GLY A 19 7.87 18.22 -10.37
CA GLY A 19 6.74 17.70 -11.12
C GLY A 19 7.08 17.08 -12.48
N ARG A 20 8.33 17.14 -12.95
CA ARG A 20 8.73 16.55 -14.25
C ARG A 20 8.40 15.06 -14.36
N ALA A 21 8.54 14.31 -13.26
CA ALA A 21 8.17 12.88 -13.22
C ALA A 21 6.66 12.69 -13.40
N MET A 22 5.85 13.53 -12.74
CA MET A 22 4.39 13.51 -12.87
C MET A 22 3.92 13.88 -14.28
N ASP A 23 4.59 14.85 -14.92
CA ASP A 23 4.27 15.24 -16.31
C ASP A 23 4.52 14.08 -17.27
N ARG A 24 5.59 13.31 -17.07
CA ARG A 24 5.89 12.10 -17.87
C ARG A 24 4.84 11.01 -17.65
N TRP A 25 4.43 10.79 -16.38
CA TRP A 25 3.36 9.86 -16.07
C TRP A 25 2.04 10.26 -16.73
N ARG A 26 1.65 11.53 -16.64
CA ARG A 26 0.43 12.04 -17.30
C ARG A 26 0.47 11.88 -18.81
N ALA A 27 1.62 12.17 -19.42
CA ALA A 27 1.80 11.97 -20.86
C ALA A 27 1.63 10.51 -21.24
N MET A 28 2.25 9.58 -20.51
CA MET A 28 2.12 8.13 -20.72
C MET A 28 0.66 7.67 -20.65
N ILE A 29 -0.09 8.10 -19.63
CA ILE A 29 -1.51 7.73 -19.47
C ILE A 29 -2.35 8.23 -20.63
N ARG A 30 -2.13 9.49 -21.12
CA ARG A 30 -2.85 10.05 -22.27
C ARG A 30 -2.54 9.30 -23.56
N GLU A 31 -1.29 8.96 -23.82
CA GLU A 31 -0.89 8.17 -25.00
C GLU A 31 -1.51 6.77 -25.00
N GLN A 32 -1.79 6.20 -23.81
CA GLN A 32 -2.50 4.93 -23.66
C GLN A 32 -4.03 5.08 -23.75
N GLY A 33 -4.55 6.28 -24.01
CA GLY A 33 -5.99 6.56 -24.11
C GLY A 33 -6.71 6.74 -22.78
N GLY A 34 -5.97 6.86 -21.67
CA GLY A 34 -6.52 7.13 -20.34
C GLY A 34 -6.63 8.63 -20.03
N ASP A 35 -7.37 8.95 -18.98
CA ASP A 35 -7.45 10.29 -18.40
C ASP A 35 -6.69 10.30 -17.06
N PRO A 36 -5.50 10.95 -16.99
CA PRO A 36 -4.69 10.99 -15.78
C PRO A 36 -5.30 11.87 -14.67
N ASP A 37 -6.24 12.73 -15.01
CA ASP A 37 -6.89 13.67 -14.09
C ASP A 37 -8.35 13.26 -13.79
N GLY A 38 -8.81 12.14 -14.37
CA GLY A 38 -10.13 11.56 -14.16
C GLY A 38 -10.34 10.95 -12.77
N PRO A 39 -11.58 10.80 -12.31
CA PRO A 39 -11.87 10.18 -11.02
C PRO A 39 -11.45 8.70 -11.02
N LEU A 40 -10.74 8.28 -9.99
CA LEU A 40 -10.43 6.87 -9.78
C LEU A 40 -11.64 6.13 -9.21
N PRO A 41 -11.83 4.84 -9.58
CA PRO A 41 -12.86 4.00 -8.99
C PRO A 41 -12.70 3.95 -7.46
N ARG A 42 -13.82 4.00 -6.75
CA ARG A 42 -13.87 3.85 -5.29
C ARG A 42 -14.75 2.66 -4.94
N ALA A 43 -14.33 1.90 -3.94
CA ALA A 43 -15.10 0.80 -3.41
C ALA A 43 -16.38 1.31 -2.71
N ALA A 44 -17.44 0.51 -2.76
CA ALA A 44 -18.72 0.81 -2.12
C ALA A 44 -18.67 0.72 -0.59
N HIS A 45 -17.82 -0.18 -0.06
CA HIS A 45 -17.69 -0.46 1.38
C HIS A 45 -16.25 -0.26 1.84
N THR A 46 -16.11 0.27 3.07
CA THR A 46 -14.81 0.41 3.72
C THR A 46 -14.90 -0.06 5.16
N HIS A 47 -13.78 -0.61 5.68
CA HIS A 47 -13.65 -1.01 7.07
C HIS A 47 -12.27 -0.63 7.60
N GLN A 48 -12.23 -0.01 8.79
CA GLN A 48 -10.97 0.37 9.43
C GLN A 48 -10.50 -0.70 10.41
N VAL A 49 -9.26 -1.10 10.32
CA VAL A 49 -8.54 -1.90 11.31
C VAL A 49 -7.80 -0.92 12.22
N LEU A 50 -8.19 -0.90 13.49
CA LEU A 50 -7.69 0.04 14.47
C LEU A 50 -6.62 -0.59 15.36
N ALA A 51 -5.70 0.22 15.88
CA ALA A 51 -4.75 -0.19 16.90
C ALA A 51 -5.47 -0.50 18.22
N GLU A 52 -5.29 -1.71 18.75
CA GLU A 52 -5.88 -2.12 20.04
C GLU A 52 -5.20 -1.42 21.21
N ALA A 53 -3.92 -1.09 21.08
CA ALA A 53 -3.10 -0.39 22.07
C ALA A 53 -2.20 0.65 21.43
N GLY A 54 -1.74 1.63 22.20
CA GLY A 54 -0.69 2.53 21.77
C GLY A 54 0.68 1.85 21.81
N GLY A 55 1.62 2.31 20.97
CA GLY A 55 2.98 1.77 20.90
C GLY A 55 3.62 1.96 19.54
N THR A 56 4.72 1.27 19.31
CA THR A 56 5.40 1.24 18.02
C THR A 56 4.96 0.03 17.22
N VAL A 57 4.62 0.20 15.94
CA VAL A 57 4.41 -0.90 15.01
C VAL A 57 5.77 -1.58 14.76
N VAL A 58 5.98 -2.76 15.32
CA VAL A 58 7.25 -3.49 15.22
C VAL A 58 7.25 -4.51 14.08
N GLY A 59 6.07 -4.93 13.63
CA GLY A 59 5.91 -5.87 12.53
C GLY A 59 4.61 -5.66 11.77
N MET A 60 4.65 -5.94 10.46
CA MET A 60 3.48 -6.07 9.59
C MET A 60 3.78 -7.14 8.54
N ASP A 61 3.01 -8.23 8.56
CA ASP A 61 3.21 -9.33 7.61
C ASP A 61 2.65 -8.96 6.23
N ALA A 62 3.55 -8.72 5.29
CA ALA A 62 3.20 -8.32 3.93
C ALA A 62 2.38 -9.39 3.18
N LEU A 63 2.61 -10.69 3.47
CA LEU A 63 1.83 -11.78 2.85
C LEU A 63 0.37 -11.73 3.32
N SER A 64 0.13 -11.58 4.61
CA SER A 64 -1.20 -11.47 5.20
C SER A 64 -1.97 -10.26 4.65
N VAL A 65 -1.31 -9.09 4.53
CA VAL A 65 -1.89 -7.90 3.91
C VAL A 65 -2.21 -8.14 2.42
N GLY A 66 -1.31 -8.79 1.69
CA GLY A 66 -1.53 -9.17 0.29
C GLY A 66 -2.71 -10.14 0.11
N VAL A 67 -2.82 -11.16 0.98
CA VAL A 67 -3.96 -12.10 0.98
C VAL A 67 -5.26 -11.38 1.34
N ALA A 68 -5.25 -10.47 2.30
CA ALA A 68 -6.42 -9.65 2.62
C ALA A 68 -6.86 -8.82 1.41
N SER A 69 -5.95 -8.14 0.73
CA SER A 69 -6.23 -7.38 -0.50
C SER A 69 -6.85 -8.26 -1.60
N TRP A 70 -6.30 -9.47 -1.81
CA TRP A 70 -6.86 -10.45 -2.73
C TRP A 70 -8.28 -10.88 -2.35
N ARG A 71 -8.52 -11.17 -1.06
CA ARG A 71 -9.85 -11.56 -0.53
C ARG A 71 -10.88 -10.44 -0.66
N LEU A 72 -10.46 -9.17 -0.61
CA LEU A 72 -11.33 -8.01 -0.83
C LEU A 72 -11.80 -7.87 -2.28
N GLY A 73 -11.16 -8.53 -3.24
CA GLY A 73 -11.51 -8.49 -4.65
C GLY A 73 -10.49 -7.79 -5.54
N ALA A 74 -9.33 -7.39 -5.02
CA ALA A 74 -8.26 -6.75 -5.79
C ALA A 74 -7.51 -7.73 -6.71
N GLY A 75 -7.73 -9.04 -6.57
CA GLY A 75 -7.09 -10.08 -7.38
C GLY A 75 -8.05 -11.19 -7.79
N ARG A 76 -7.57 -12.08 -8.64
CA ARG A 76 -8.33 -13.23 -9.20
C ARG A 76 -7.88 -14.53 -8.58
N ALA A 77 -8.81 -15.43 -8.28
CA ALA A 77 -8.53 -16.83 -7.98
C ALA A 77 -8.41 -17.66 -9.26
N VAL A 78 -9.27 -17.36 -10.24
CA VAL A 78 -9.25 -17.95 -11.59
C VAL A 78 -9.32 -16.84 -12.65
N LYS A 79 -8.93 -17.15 -13.87
CA LYS A 79 -8.80 -16.18 -14.97
C LYS A 79 -10.10 -15.40 -15.26
N GLU A 80 -11.23 -16.06 -15.07
CA GLU A 80 -12.57 -15.53 -15.36
C GLU A 80 -13.13 -14.64 -14.24
N ASP A 81 -12.52 -14.63 -13.07
CA ASP A 81 -12.98 -13.81 -11.93
C ASP A 81 -12.88 -12.31 -12.26
N PRO A 82 -13.90 -11.52 -11.91
CA PRO A 82 -13.82 -10.07 -12.00
C PRO A 82 -12.83 -9.52 -10.97
N VAL A 83 -12.13 -8.46 -11.33
CA VAL A 83 -11.32 -7.66 -10.40
C VAL A 83 -12.07 -6.38 -10.09
N GLN A 84 -12.21 -6.07 -8.80
CA GLN A 84 -12.80 -4.82 -8.35
C GLN A 84 -11.72 -3.73 -8.36
N ALA A 85 -11.86 -2.72 -9.21
CA ALA A 85 -10.84 -1.69 -9.40
C ALA A 85 -10.62 -0.78 -8.17
N GLY A 86 -11.63 -0.67 -7.29
CA GLY A 86 -11.54 0.07 -6.04
C GLY A 86 -11.16 -0.78 -4.82
N ALA A 87 -11.04 -2.13 -4.97
CA ALA A 87 -10.74 -3.00 -3.84
C ALA A 87 -9.25 -2.99 -3.47
N GLY A 88 -8.96 -3.13 -2.19
CA GLY A 88 -7.59 -3.20 -1.70
C GLY A 88 -7.45 -2.84 -0.22
N VAL A 89 -6.20 -2.62 0.19
CA VAL A 89 -5.84 -2.22 1.55
C VAL A 89 -5.03 -0.93 1.50
N GLU A 90 -5.51 0.09 2.19
CA GLU A 90 -4.75 1.32 2.44
C GLU A 90 -4.01 1.18 3.78
N ILE A 91 -2.72 1.48 3.80
CA ILE A 91 -1.85 1.35 4.98
C ILE A 91 -1.63 2.74 5.56
N HIS A 92 -2.06 2.95 6.83
CA HIS A 92 -1.94 4.23 7.53
C HIS A 92 -0.76 4.29 8.51
N ALA A 93 -0.26 3.12 8.95
CA ALA A 93 0.91 3.04 9.82
C ALA A 93 1.83 1.91 9.37
N LYS A 94 3.13 2.19 9.33
CA LYS A 94 4.17 1.26 8.86
C LYS A 94 5.06 0.80 10.03
N PRO A 95 5.78 -0.33 9.89
CA PRO A 95 6.79 -0.72 10.85
C PRO A 95 7.80 0.41 11.12
N GLY A 96 8.02 0.72 12.41
CA GLY A 96 8.82 1.84 12.88
C GLY A 96 8.02 3.08 13.26
N GLU A 97 6.73 3.16 12.97
CA GLU A 97 5.89 4.31 13.33
C GLU A 97 5.18 4.09 14.68
N THR A 98 4.99 5.17 15.43
CA THR A 98 4.25 5.16 16.70
C THR A 98 2.79 5.46 16.45
N VAL A 99 1.90 4.68 17.09
CA VAL A 99 0.45 4.81 16.99
C VAL A 99 -0.19 4.94 18.37
N ALA A 100 -1.34 5.59 18.43
CA ALA A 100 -2.19 5.63 19.61
C ALA A 100 -3.23 4.51 19.57
N ALA A 101 -3.76 4.09 20.72
CA ALA A 101 -4.91 3.20 20.77
C ALA A 101 -6.11 3.81 20.03
N GLY A 102 -6.79 3.02 19.20
CA GLY A 102 -7.88 3.46 18.34
C GLY A 102 -7.47 4.19 17.06
N GLN A 103 -6.17 4.39 16.81
CA GLN A 103 -5.68 4.94 15.56
C GLN A 103 -5.86 3.93 14.41
N PRO A 104 -6.34 4.36 13.21
CA PRO A 104 -6.39 3.48 12.05
C PRO A 104 -5.00 2.98 11.65
N LEU A 105 -4.86 1.67 11.49
CA LEU A 105 -3.67 1.00 10.95
C LEU A 105 -3.84 0.70 9.47
N LEU A 106 -5.03 0.19 9.10
CA LEU A 106 -5.40 -0.12 7.73
C LEU A 106 -6.83 0.36 7.46
N THR A 107 -7.13 0.66 6.18
CA THR A 107 -8.51 0.71 5.67
C THR A 107 -8.66 -0.34 4.59
N LEU A 108 -9.65 -1.21 4.74
CA LEU A 108 -10.05 -2.23 3.78
C LEU A 108 -11.10 -1.66 2.85
N HIS A 109 -10.98 -1.89 1.55
CA HIS A 109 -11.88 -1.40 0.52
C HIS A 109 -12.42 -2.56 -0.33
N THR A 110 -13.74 -2.64 -0.52
CA THR A 110 -14.38 -3.68 -1.37
C THR A 110 -15.75 -3.20 -1.87
N ASP A 111 -16.21 -3.73 -3.00
CA ASP A 111 -17.58 -3.54 -3.47
C ASP A 111 -18.56 -4.54 -2.84
N ASP A 112 -18.04 -5.61 -2.19
CA ASP A 112 -18.81 -6.68 -1.57
C ASP A 112 -18.56 -6.72 -0.05
N GLU A 113 -19.47 -6.22 0.76
CA GLU A 113 -19.33 -6.13 2.23
C GLU A 113 -18.96 -7.46 2.91
N TRP A 114 -19.53 -8.59 2.42
CA TRP A 114 -19.24 -9.93 2.98
C TRP A 114 -17.78 -10.37 2.86
N ARG A 115 -16.98 -9.72 2.00
CA ARG A 115 -15.55 -10.00 1.83
C ARG A 115 -14.70 -9.48 2.98
N ILE A 116 -15.20 -8.47 3.74
CA ILE A 116 -14.47 -7.84 4.84
C ILE A 116 -14.10 -8.87 5.92
N GLU A 117 -15.04 -9.70 6.34
CA GLU A 117 -14.80 -10.72 7.37
C GLU A 117 -13.64 -11.66 6.98
N ARG A 118 -13.64 -12.16 5.75
CA ARG A 118 -12.57 -13.04 5.24
C ARG A 118 -11.22 -12.34 5.15
N ALA A 119 -11.20 -11.03 4.85
CA ALA A 119 -9.98 -10.25 4.85
C ALA A 119 -9.44 -10.06 6.27
N LEU A 120 -10.31 -9.76 7.24
CA LEU A 120 -9.94 -9.65 8.65
C LEU A 120 -9.36 -10.96 9.22
N GLU A 121 -9.89 -12.13 8.83
CA GLU A 121 -9.29 -13.42 9.16
C GLU A 121 -7.83 -13.52 8.74
N SER A 122 -7.48 -13.01 7.53
CA SER A 122 -6.11 -13.03 7.03
C SER A 122 -5.18 -12.09 7.80
N LEU A 123 -5.74 -11.03 8.38
CA LEU A 123 -5.00 -10.02 9.14
C LEU A 123 -4.83 -10.37 10.61
N SER A 124 -5.42 -11.48 11.08
CA SER A 124 -5.28 -11.92 12.46
C SER A 124 -3.81 -12.17 12.80
N GLY A 125 -3.26 -11.42 13.77
CA GLY A 125 -1.86 -11.50 14.16
C GLY A 125 -0.85 -10.95 13.15
N ALA A 126 -1.32 -10.30 12.07
CA ALA A 126 -0.44 -9.78 11.02
C ALA A 126 0.27 -8.47 11.40
N ILE A 127 -0.22 -7.76 12.40
CA ILE A 127 0.35 -6.49 12.85
C ILE A 127 0.72 -6.61 14.31
N GLU A 128 1.98 -6.32 14.61
CA GLU A 128 2.51 -6.30 15.98
C GLU A 128 2.77 -4.87 16.43
N ILE A 129 2.25 -4.53 17.62
CA ILE A 129 2.52 -3.26 18.30
C ILE A 129 3.19 -3.56 19.64
N ALA A 130 4.31 -2.90 19.92
CA ALA A 130 5.03 -3.04 21.18
C ALA A 130 5.16 -1.68 21.88
N ASP A 131 4.93 -1.65 23.19
CA ASP A 131 5.13 -0.47 24.02
C ASP A 131 6.61 -0.31 24.41
N GLY A 132 7.06 0.95 24.54
CA GLY A 132 8.42 1.28 24.99
C GLY A 132 9.54 0.94 24.00
N VAL A 133 9.21 0.56 22.76
CA VAL A 133 10.18 0.33 21.69
C VAL A 133 10.39 1.61 20.90
N SER A 134 11.64 2.05 20.77
CA SER A 134 11.98 3.17 19.89
C SER A 134 11.89 2.75 18.43
N PRO A 135 11.25 3.55 17.55
CA PRO A 135 11.20 3.25 16.13
C PRO A 135 12.61 3.23 15.54
N GLU A 136 13.01 2.12 14.93
CA GLU A 136 14.23 2.06 14.14
C GLU A 136 13.86 2.13 12.65
N PRO A 137 14.41 3.10 11.90
CA PRO A 137 14.21 3.15 10.46
C PRO A 137 14.84 1.92 9.81
N ARG A 138 14.02 1.12 9.11
CA ARG A 138 14.51 -0.03 8.34
C ARG A 138 14.99 0.44 6.97
N SER A 139 16.21 0.04 6.60
CA SER A 139 16.70 0.26 5.24
C SER A 139 15.82 -0.49 4.24
N VAL A 140 15.38 0.20 3.19
CA VAL A 140 14.66 -0.40 2.07
C VAL A 140 15.61 -1.22 1.19
N VAL A 141 16.90 -0.83 1.16
CA VAL A 141 17.97 -1.57 0.48
C VAL A 141 18.61 -2.52 1.48
N LEU A 142 18.37 -3.82 1.31
CA LEU A 142 18.93 -4.86 2.17
C LEU A 142 20.37 -5.21 1.76
N GLU A 143 20.64 -5.31 0.46
CA GLU A 143 21.92 -5.72 -0.10
C GLU A 143 22.09 -5.14 -1.51
N THR A 144 23.33 -4.80 -1.86
CA THR A 144 23.72 -4.46 -3.23
C THR A 144 24.64 -5.54 -3.74
N VAL A 145 24.21 -6.28 -4.76
CA VAL A 145 25.01 -7.31 -5.42
C VAL A 145 25.78 -6.67 -6.58
N SER A 146 27.11 -6.82 -6.57
CA SER A 146 28.02 -6.30 -7.61
C SER A 146 28.48 -7.42 -8.55
#